data_03e7faadd8200d4a78b245fed7fa6d77
#
_entry.id   03e7faadd8200d4a78b245fed7fa6d77
#
_cell.length_a   1.000
_cell.length_b   1.000
_cell.length_c   1.000
_cell.angle_alpha   90.00
_cell.angle_beta   90.00
_cell.angle_gamma   90.00
#
_symmetry.space_group_name_H-M   'P 1'
#
loop_
_entity.id
_entity.type
_entity.pdbx_description
1 polymer ?
#
loop_
_entity_poly.entity_id
_entity_poly.type
_entity_poly.pdbx_seq_one_letter_code
_entity_poly.pdbx_strand_id
1 'polypeptide(L)'
;MNRAIKETFTRSDIESSLKKEFPNLSKSEISSAIDVILRTITDAVALDEKIEIRGFGTFSKKFIRPRKFVNPKTKKVSYIGETATMHFKPSKALIEK
;
A
#
# COMPACT_ATOMS: atom_id res chain seq x y z
N MET A 1 -6.88 28.57 13.13
CA MET A 1 -5.62 28.30 12.43
C MET A 1 -5.88 27.47 11.19
N ASN A 2 -5.48 27.97 10.06
CA ASN A 2 -5.72 27.26 8.80
C ASN A 2 -4.61 26.27 8.53
N ARG A 3 -5.00 25.01 8.39
CA ARG A 3 -4.09 23.96 7.98
C ARG A 3 -4.08 23.90 6.45
N ALA A 4 -2.90 23.88 5.86
CA ALA A 4 -2.79 23.72 4.44
C ALA A 4 -3.35 22.35 4.03
N ILE A 5 -4.18 22.34 3.00
CA ILE A 5 -4.73 21.08 2.46
C ILE A 5 -3.68 20.46 1.57
N LYS A 6 -3.30 19.23 1.89
CA LYS A 6 -2.40 18.45 1.05
C LYS A 6 -3.19 17.48 0.20
N GLU A 7 -2.87 17.43 -1.07
CA GLU A 7 -3.48 16.46 -1.98
C GLU A 7 -2.93 15.06 -1.76
N THR A 8 -1.67 14.96 -1.33
CA THR A 8 -1.01 13.69 -1.11
C THR A 8 -0.23 13.71 0.19
N PHE A 9 -0.49 12.73 1.04
CA PHE A 9 0.33 12.49 2.22
C PHE A 9 1.41 11.48 1.85
N THR A 10 2.65 11.82 2.12
CA THR A 10 3.79 10.99 1.81
C THR A 10 4.25 10.23 3.05
N ARG A 11 5.18 9.31 2.86
CA ARG A 11 5.83 8.62 3.97
C ARG A 11 6.44 9.61 4.97
N SER A 12 7.02 10.69 4.47
CA SER A 12 7.61 11.74 5.31
C SER A 12 6.57 12.35 6.24
N ASP A 13 5.36 12.54 5.76
CA ASP A 13 4.25 13.07 6.57
C ASP A 13 3.86 12.11 7.68
N ILE A 14 3.87 10.81 7.39
CA ILE A 14 3.59 9.78 8.40
C ILE A 14 4.69 9.78 9.46
N GLU A 15 5.94 9.88 9.04
CA GLU A 15 7.08 9.94 9.97
C GLU A 15 6.98 11.16 10.88
N SER A 16 6.59 12.30 10.33
CA SER A 16 6.40 13.54 11.13
C SER A 16 5.30 13.38 12.16
N SER A 17 4.19 12.76 11.77
CA SER A 17 3.08 12.50 12.69
C SER A 17 3.50 11.57 13.82
N LEU A 18 4.26 10.52 13.50
CA LEU A 18 4.77 9.59 14.50
C LEU A 18 5.75 10.29 15.45
N LYS A 19 6.58 11.18 14.94
CA LYS A 19 7.51 11.92 15.77
C LYS A 19 6.79 12.80 16.80
N LYS A 20 5.66 13.37 16.43
CA LYS A 20 4.85 14.14 17.35
C LYS A 20 4.26 13.30 18.47
N GLU A 21 3.80 12.10 18.15
CA GLU A 21 3.22 11.19 19.14
C GLU A 21 4.28 10.50 20.00
N PHE A 22 5.45 10.27 19.43
CA PHE A 22 6.54 9.55 20.08
C PHE A 22 7.82 10.38 20.02
N PRO A 23 7.87 11.50 20.73
CA PRO A 23 9.01 12.43 20.63
C PRO A 23 10.34 11.83 21.11
N ASN A 24 10.27 10.75 21.91
CA ASN A 24 11.48 10.08 22.43
C ASN A 24 12.15 9.18 21.40
N LEU A 25 11.43 8.83 20.32
CA LEU A 25 12.00 8.02 19.27
C LEU A 25 12.78 8.89 18.30
N SER A 26 13.93 8.41 17.84
CA SER A 26 14.69 9.11 16.83
C SER A 26 14.05 8.96 15.44
N LYS A 27 14.42 9.82 14.52
CA LYS A 27 13.97 9.70 13.12
C LYS A 27 14.33 8.34 12.54
N SER A 28 15.52 7.85 12.85
CA SER A 28 16.00 6.55 12.39
C SER A 28 15.13 5.42 12.92
N GLU A 29 14.77 5.47 14.19
CA GLU A 29 13.90 4.47 14.80
C GLU A 29 12.50 4.47 14.18
N ILE A 30 11.95 5.64 13.95
CA ILE A 30 10.64 5.80 13.32
C ILE A 30 10.66 5.25 11.89
N SER A 31 11.67 5.62 11.11
CA SER A 31 11.82 5.14 9.74
C SER A 31 11.97 3.62 9.69
N SER A 32 12.74 3.06 10.59
CA SER A 32 12.92 1.60 10.68
C SER A 32 11.61 0.89 11.02
N ALA A 33 10.83 1.46 11.93
CA ALA A 33 9.54 0.88 12.30
C ALA A 33 8.58 0.85 11.11
N ILE A 34 8.52 1.93 10.35
CA ILE A 34 7.69 1.99 9.15
C ILE A 34 8.18 0.97 8.11
N ASP A 35 9.49 0.85 7.92
CA ASP A 35 10.06 -0.14 7.00
C ASP A 35 9.63 -1.55 7.37
N VAL A 36 9.66 -1.89 8.64
CA VAL A 36 9.25 -3.23 9.12
C VAL A 36 7.78 -3.47 8.83
N ILE A 37 6.93 -2.49 9.10
CA ILE A 37 5.48 -2.60 8.85
C ILE A 37 5.22 -2.85 7.37
N LEU A 38 5.77 -2.01 6.51
CA LEU A 38 5.54 -2.10 5.07
C LEU A 38 6.10 -3.39 4.49
N ARG A 39 7.30 -3.79 4.91
CA ARG A 39 7.91 -5.02 4.45
C ARG A 39 7.13 -6.25 4.90
N THR A 40 6.63 -6.25 6.14
CA THR A 40 5.83 -7.36 6.65
C THR A 40 4.57 -7.56 5.81
N ILE A 41 3.90 -6.46 5.47
CA ILE A 41 2.70 -6.52 4.62
C ILE A 41 3.07 -7.05 3.23
N THR A 42 4.11 -6.50 2.64
CA THR A 42 4.55 -6.89 1.30
C THR A 42 4.95 -8.35 1.22
N ASP A 43 5.73 -8.82 2.19
CA ASP A 43 6.20 -10.20 2.22
C ASP A 43 5.06 -11.18 2.40
N ALA A 44 4.12 -10.89 3.29
CA ALA A 44 2.97 -11.76 3.50
C ALA A 44 2.11 -11.85 2.25
N VAL A 45 1.82 -10.71 1.61
CA VAL A 45 1.02 -10.71 0.38
C VAL A 45 1.74 -11.46 -0.74
N ALA A 46 3.06 -11.34 -0.83
CA ALA A 46 3.85 -12.06 -1.83
C ALA A 46 3.74 -13.58 -1.66
N LEU A 47 3.55 -14.05 -0.43
CA LEU A 47 3.35 -15.46 -0.11
C LEU A 47 1.87 -15.87 -0.16
N ASP A 48 1.03 -15.03 -0.71
CA ASP A 48 -0.42 -15.25 -0.82
C ASP A 48 -1.11 -15.36 0.53
N GLU A 49 -0.57 -14.71 1.54
CA GLU A 49 -1.20 -14.61 2.84
C GLU A 49 -2.01 -13.31 2.91
N LYS A 50 -3.10 -13.34 3.66
CA LYS A 50 -3.89 -12.14 3.89
C LYS A 50 -3.42 -11.46 5.17
N ILE A 51 -3.37 -10.14 5.14
CA ILE A 51 -3.15 -9.37 6.36
C ILE A 51 -4.41 -8.56 6.64
N GLU A 52 -5.07 -8.88 7.73
CA GLU A 52 -6.25 -8.16 8.17
C GLU A 52 -5.88 -7.25 9.32
N ILE A 53 -6.10 -5.95 9.12
CA ILE A 53 -5.92 -4.96 10.18
C ILE A 53 -7.31 -4.53 10.62
N ARG A 54 -7.69 -4.96 11.80
CA ARG A 54 -9.02 -4.74 12.34
C ARG A 54 -9.36 -3.25 12.38
N GLY A 55 -10.52 -2.90 11.80
CA GLY A 55 -10.96 -1.51 11.75
C GLY A 55 -10.34 -0.70 10.61
N PHE A 56 -9.38 -1.27 9.89
CA PHE A 56 -8.71 -0.59 8.78
C PHE A 56 -9.01 -1.25 7.44
N GLY A 57 -8.65 -2.50 7.28
CA GLY A 57 -8.89 -3.22 6.05
C GLY A 57 -8.04 -4.46 5.92
N THR A 58 -8.12 -5.07 4.76
CA THR A 58 -7.43 -6.32 4.47
C THR A 58 -6.57 -6.17 3.22
N PHE A 59 -5.30 -6.55 3.33
CA PHE A 59 -4.39 -6.64 2.19
C PHE A 59 -4.33 -8.07 1.72
N SER A 60 -4.42 -8.28 0.41
CA SER A 60 -4.36 -9.60 -0.18
C SER A 60 -3.75 -9.53 -1.56
N LYS A 61 -3.41 -10.69 -2.10
CA LYS A 61 -2.88 -10.81 -3.45
C LYS A 61 -4.04 -10.99 -4.42
N LYS A 62 -4.03 -10.22 -5.48
CA LYS A 62 -5.02 -10.35 -6.54
C LYS A 62 -4.32 -10.78 -7.81
N PHE A 63 -4.75 -11.89 -8.37
CA PHE A 63 -4.22 -12.39 -9.63
C PHE A 63 -4.94 -11.73 -10.79
N ILE A 64 -4.17 -11.34 -11.78
CA ILE A 64 -4.69 -10.73 -12.99
C ILE A 64 -4.59 -11.76 -14.09
N ARG A 65 -5.72 -12.00 -14.78
CA ARG A 65 -5.77 -12.98 -15.87
C ARG A 65 -4.81 -12.61 -17.00
N PRO A 66 -4.19 -13.61 -17.64
CA PRO A 66 -3.45 -13.37 -18.87
C PRO A 66 -4.38 -12.76 -19.93
N ARG A 67 -3.85 -11.83 -20.68
CA ARG A 67 -4.63 -11.19 -21.71
C ARG A 67 -3.80 -10.91 -22.96
N LYS A 68 -4.51 -10.85 -24.08
CA LYS A 68 -3.93 -10.47 -25.34
C LYS A 68 -3.97 -8.95 -25.47
N PHE A 69 -2.87 -8.40 -25.87
CA PHE A 69 -2.73 -6.96 -26.04
C PHE A 69 -2.27 -6.66 -27.47
N VAL A 70 -2.91 -5.69 -28.11
CA VAL A 70 -2.53 -5.24 -29.45
C VAL A 70 -1.99 -3.84 -29.38
N ASN A 71 -0.74 -3.66 -29.82
CA ASN A 71 -0.14 -2.34 -29.87
C ASN A 71 -0.74 -1.56 -31.04
N PRO A 72 -1.42 -0.41 -30.79
CA PRO A 72 -2.07 0.34 -31.86
C PRO A 72 -1.13 0.92 -32.90
N LYS A 73 0.13 1.14 -32.55
CA LYS A 73 1.10 1.72 -33.49
C LYS A 73 1.74 0.67 -34.40
N THR A 74 2.11 -0.47 -33.86
CA THR A 74 2.80 -1.51 -34.63
C THR A 74 1.87 -2.64 -35.03
N LYS A 75 0.68 -2.68 -34.47
CA LYS A 75 -0.30 -3.76 -34.61
C LYS A 75 0.25 -5.13 -34.23
N LYS A 76 1.34 -5.14 -33.49
CA LYS A 76 1.88 -6.38 -32.92
C LYS A 76 1.00 -6.87 -31.79
N VAL A 77 0.80 -8.17 -31.77
CA VAL A 77 0.07 -8.84 -30.71
C VAL A 77 1.07 -9.25 -29.63
N SER A 78 0.80 -8.82 -28.41
CA SER A 78 1.58 -9.25 -27.25
C SER A 78 0.67 -9.94 -26.26
N TYR A 79 1.22 -10.85 -25.48
CA TYR A 79 0.49 -11.52 -24.43
C TYR A 79 1.05 -11.09 -23.10
N ILE A 80 0.15 -10.63 -22.22
CA ILE A 80 0.50 -10.38 -20.84
C ILE A 80 0.12 -11.63 -20.08
N GLY A 81 1.12 -12.33 -19.53
CA GLY A 81 0.90 -13.53 -18.76
C GLY A 81 0.20 -13.25 -17.45
N GLU A 82 -0.02 -14.29 -16.67
CA GLU A 82 -0.61 -14.15 -15.36
C GLU A 82 0.29 -13.29 -14.48
N THR A 83 -0.27 -12.23 -13.93
CA THR A 83 0.42 -11.33 -13.01
C THR A 83 -0.35 -11.22 -11.72
N ALA A 84 0.25 -10.60 -10.73
CA ALA A 84 -0.39 -10.40 -9.45
C ALA A 84 -0.14 -8.99 -8.95
N THR A 85 -1.09 -8.46 -8.23
CA THR A 85 -0.97 -7.15 -7.60
C THR A 85 -1.52 -7.22 -6.19
N MET A 86 -1.18 -6.23 -5.38
CA MET A 86 -1.73 -6.13 -4.04
C MET A 86 -3.11 -5.49 -4.12
N HIS A 87 -4.06 -6.12 -3.48
CA HIS A 87 -5.42 -5.61 -3.36
C HIS A 87 -5.68 -5.20 -1.93
N PHE A 88 -6.23 -4.01 -1.74
CA PHE A 88 -6.63 -3.53 -0.43
C PHE A 88 -8.14 -3.38 -0.39
N LYS A 89 -8.77 -4.06 0.56
CA LYS A 89 -10.20 -3.91 0.82
C LYS A 89 -10.37 -3.15 2.12
N PRO A 90 -10.85 -1.91 2.09
CA PRO A 90 -11.05 -1.15 3.33
C PRO A 90 -12.15 -1.79 4.17
N SER A 91 -12.01 -1.69 5.49
CA SER A 91 -13.04 -2.19 6.39
C SER A 91 -14.24 -1.23 6.36
N LYS A 92 -15.39 -1.75 6.74
CA LYS A 92 -16.60 -0.94 6.84
C LYS A 92 -16.42 0.21 7.83
N ALA A 93 -15.76 -0.06 8.94
CA ALA A 93 -15.49 0.97 9.96
C ALA A 93 -14.64 2.13 9.40
N LEU A 94 -13.71 1.84 8.49
CA LEU A 94 -12.87 2.85 7.87
C LEU A 94 -13.68 3.75 6.93
N ILE A 95 -14.58 3.15 6.16
CA ILE A 95 -15.39 3.87 5.18
C ILE A 95 -16.44 4.76 5.87
N GLU A 96 -17.03 4.29 6.94
CA GLU A 96 -18.09 4.97 7.67
C GLU A 96 -17.59 6.06 8.62
N LYS A 97 -16.31 6.22 8.73
CA LYS A 97 -15.71 7.18 9.64
C LYS A 97 -15.93 8.62 9.22
#